data_d8b953f02526c158820f75584e147ffc
#
_entry.id   d8b953f02526c158820f75584e147ffc
#
_cell.length_a   1.000
_cell.length_b   1.000
_cell.length_c   1.000
_cell.angle_alpha   90.00
_cell.angle_beta   90.00
_cell.angle_gamma   90.00
#
_symmetry.space_group_name_H-M   'P 1'
#
loop_
_entity.id
_entity.type
_entity.pdbx_description
1 polymer ?
#
loop_
_entity_poly.entity_id
_entity_poly.type
_entity_poly.pdbx_seq_one_letter_code
_entity_poly.pdbx_strand_id
1 'polypeptide(L)'
;MAVDLKETVTNSISNVSEKFVKGLGFDVELAEDWEKDYREQELEVYQNLSELLIERLTEDELYYYQAYQFLKNIPHERQDVLSSQNLDNLMATKIKPLFGGGLHLNCDYGESYISYLPMGDVGVFLDGNHFLEVVQKMPFPVEVKIQATFAESKGQLALSGRSSRARTRTKNIMQEAHLAGSKQKRKIVEGQLSLDDLDQKIDDDVDIIDWKAVIVVSGSTKKQMRARKKYLINRFDSLDIPLIKATFDNPYLFQSTLFGNFIRMQTSRWQHTSTIESFAELNFFTSLHAGTKLGFYLGRVDTTLEEKEDRKSIISSSKNLIFMNMLLANKQNVDGKKTNNPHWALTGDTGNGKSVTAKTLFMQMALLKDRVLYIDPKKEMRKQFMYTINDPEYQKKYPLDVDFVKSFNFVTLDVRDTKNHGVLDPIVLFDETEAIATTKAMLTNIYEGTWNLKQKTEI
;
A
#
# COMPACT_ATOMS: atom_id res chain seq x y z
N MET A 1 -14.45 -50.48 -29.52
CA MET A 1 -14.67 -49.04 -29.76
C MET A 1 -15.89 -48.44 -29.03
N ALA A 2 -16.99 -49.14 -28.84
CA ALA A 2 -18.18 -48.56 -28.18
C ALA A 2 -18.09 -48.52 -26.64
N VAL A 3 -17.23 -49.28 -26.01
CA VAL A 3 -17.01 -49.29 -24.55
C VAL A 3 -16.15 -48.08 -24.10
N ASP A 4 -15.19 -47.67 -24.90
CA ASP A 4 -14.24 -46.59 -24.64
C ASP A 4 -14.89 -45.21 -24.64
N LEU A 5 -15.88 -45.01 -25.52
CA LEU A 5 -16.64 -43.74 -25.60
C LEU A 5 -17.55 -43.52 -24.37
N LYS A 6 -18.09 -44.59 -23.82
CA LYS A 6 -18.97 -44.50 -22.65
C LYS A 6 -18.19 -44.22 -21.37
N GLU A 7 -17.03 -44.80 -21.26
CA GLU A 7 -16.11 -44.57 -20.16
C GLU A 7 -15.51 -43.14 -20.18
N THR A 8 -15.11 -42.67 -21.36
CA THR A 8 -14.61 -41.31 -21.58
C THR A 8 -15.68 -40.25 -21.29
N VAL A 9 -16.94 -40.50 -21.73
CA VAL A 9 -18.07 -39.59 -21.46
C VAL A 9 -18.45 -39.63 -19.98
N THR A 10 -18.44 -40.79 -19.33
CA THR A 10 -18.72 -40.91 -17.88
C THR A 10 -17.65 -40.21 -17.05
N ASN A 11 -16.39 -40.40 -17.40
CA ASN A 11 -15.27 -39.72 -16.72
C ASN A 11 -15.27 -38.20 -16.96
N SER A 12 -15.68 -37.76 -18.17
CA SER A 12 -15.82 -36.33 -18.42
C SER A 12 -17.01 -35.71 -17.69
N ILE A 13 -18.12 -36.44 -17.52
CA ILE A 13 -19.29 -35.99 -16.77
C ILE A 13 -18.98 -36.00 -15.25
N SER A 14 -18.27 -37.03 -14.74
CA SER A 14 -17.83 -37.04 -13.34
C SER A 14 -16.88 -35.89 -13.03
N ASN A 15 -15.87 -35.63 -13.87
CA ASN A 15 -14.97 -34.49 -13.75
C ASN A 15 -15.68 -33.12 -13.83
N VAL A 16 -16.72 -32.99 -14.64
CA VAL A 16 -17.54 -31.77 -14.69
C VAL A 16 -18.43 -31.66 -13.45
N SER A 17 -19.01 -32.76 -12.98
CA SER A 17 -19.81 -32.75 -11.75
C SER A 17 -18.96 -32.50 -10.51
N GLU A 18 -17.76 -33.08 -10.41
CA GLU A 18 -16.81 -32.78 -9.34
C GLU A 18 -16.34 -31.32 -9.35
N LYS A 19 -16.02 -30.78 -10.52
CA LYS A 19 -15.70 -29.35 -10.65
C LYS A 19 -16.88 -28.45 -10.30
N PHE A 20 -18.09 -28.88 -10.58
CA PHE A 20 -19.31 -28.14 -10.23
C PHE A 20 -19.60 -28.23 -8.73
N VAL A 21 -19.44 -29.40 -8.13
CA VAL A 21 -19.58 -29.63 -6.67
C VAL A 21 -18.49 -28.90 -5.90
N LYS A 22 -17.23 -28.93 -6.36
CA LYS A 22 -16.12 -28.09 -5.84
C LYS A 22 -16.42 -26.61 -5.93
N GLY A 23 -17.05 -26.17 -7.03
CA GLY A 23 -17.45 -24.77 -7.23
C GLY A 23 -18.60 -24.31 -6.32
N LEU A 24 -19.38 -25.25 -5.77
CA LEU A 24 -20.49 -24.98 -4.84
C LEU A 24 -20.11 -25.09 -3.36
N GLY A 25 -18.85 -25.48 -3.05
CA GLY A 25 -18.37 -25.56 -1.65
C GLY A 25 -18.94 -26.74 -0.86
N PHE A 26 -19.48 -27.78 -1.54
CA PHE A 26 -19.86 -29.01 -0.88
C PHE A 26 -18.62 -29.87 -0.59
N ASP A 27 -18.58 -30.50 0.57
CA ASP A 27 -17.49 -31.32 1.08
C ASP A 27 -16.88 -32.22 0.00
N VAL A 28 -15.67 -31.89 -0.37
CA VAL A 28 -14.78 -32.79 -1.08
C VAL A 28 -13.95 -33.45 0.00
N GLU A 29 -14.06 -34.77 0.18
CA GLU A 29 -13.10 -35.49 0.98
C GLU A 29 -11.70 -35.18 0.44
N LEU A 30 -10.92 -34.47 1.24
CA LEU A 30 -9.52 -34.17 0.90
C LEU A 30 -8.77 -35.52 0.96
N ALA A 31 -7.94 -35.81 -0.03
CA ALA A 31 -7.02 -36.93 0.03
C ALA A 31 -6.15 -36.78 1.29
N GLU A 32 -5.83 -37.91 1.96
CA GLU A 32 -5.02 -37.89 3.19
C GLU A 32 -3.68 -37.16 3.03
N ASP A 33 -3.18 -37.02 1.80
CA ASP A 33 -1.89 -36.44 1.46
C ASP A 33 -1.99 -35.05 0.79
N TRP A 34 -3.17 -34.41 0.79
CA TRP A 34 -3.40 -33.16 0.08
C TRP A 34 -2.41 -32.04 0.45
N GLU A 35 -1.92 -32.05 1.70
CA GLU A 35 -0.92 -31.06 2.15
C GLU A 35 0.40 -31.16 1.40
N LYS A 36 0.79 -32.38 1.01
CA LYS A 36 2.08 -32.57 0.30
C LYS A 36 2.06 -31.96 -1.08
N ASP A 37 0.92 -32.06 -1.77
CA ASP A 37 0.77 -31.55 -3.15
C ASP A 37 0.89 -30.01 -3.22
N TYR A 38 0.52 -29.32 -2.14
CA TYR A 38 0.58 -27.85 -2.08
C TYR A 38 1.79 -27.29 -1.35
N ARG A 39 2.52 -28.11 -0.60
CA ARG A 39 3.65 -27.66 0.23
C ARG A 39 4.81 -27.10 -0.59
N GLU A 40 5.10 -27.72 -1.71
CA GLU A 40 6.15 -27.26 -2.62
C GLU A 40 5.75 -25.93 -3.27
N GLN A 41 4.53 -25.81 -3.73
CA GLN A 41 4.00 -24.57 -4.31
C GLN A 41 3.95 -23.43 -3.28
N GLU A 42 3.56 -23.73 -2.06
CA GLU A 42 3.55 -22.76 -0.95
C GLU A 42 4.96 -22.25 -0.65
N LEU A 43 5.94 -23.16 -0.61
CA LEU A 43 7.35 -22.81 -0.37
C LEU A 43 7.90 -21.93 -1.49
N GLU A 44 7.60 -22.23 -2.73
CA GLU A 44 8.01 -21.43 -3.90
C GLU A 44 7.42 -20.02 -3.81
N VAL A 45 6.12 -19.91 -3.56
CA VAL A 45 5.45 -18.61 -3.39
C VAL A 45 6.05 -17.84 -2.22
N TYR A 46 6.29 -18.49 -1.09
CA TYR A 46 6.89 -17.86 0.08
C TYR A 46 8.30 -17.37 -0.19
N GLN A 47 9.11 -18.16 -0.90
CA GLN A 47 10.47 -17.77 -1.29
C GLN A 47 10.46 -16.55 -2.22
N ASN A 48 9.60 -16.55 -3.23
CA ASN A 48 9.45 -15.44 -4.17
C ASN A 48 8.99 -14.15 -3.48
N LEU A 49 8.17 -14.26 -2.44
CA LEU A 49 7.68 -13.11 -1.68
C LEU A 49 8.58 -12.73 -0.49
N SER A 50 9.61 -13.52 -0.17
CA SER A 50 10.47 -13.30 1.00
C SER A 50 11.21 -11.96 0.97
N GLU A 51 11.54 -11.44 -0.21
CA GLU A 51 12.15 -10.12 -0.39
C GLU A 51 11.23 -8.97 0.04
N LEU A 52 9.92 -9.20 0.05
CA LEU A 52 8.92 -8.23 0.50
C LEU A 52 8.74 -8.22 2.03
N LEU A 53 9.54 -8.96 2.78
CA LEU A 53 9.47 -9.08 4.24
C LEU A 53 8.06 -9.47 4.74
N ILE A 54 7.44 -10.41 4.06
CA ILE A 54 6.15 -10.96 4.46
C ILE A 54 6.31 -11.89 5.66
N GLU A 55 5.29 -11.92 6.50
CA GLU A 55 5.17 -12.85 7.63
C GLU A 55 4.00 -13.81 7.38
N ARG A 56 4.16 -15.08 7.72
CA ARG A 56 3.05 -16.03 7.71
C ARG A 56 2.10 -15.72 8.85
N LEU A 57 0.80 -15.77 8.57
CA LEU A 57 -0.20 -15.70 9.61
C LEU A 57 -0.16 -16.98 10.47
N THR A 58 -0.30 -16.81 11.76
CA THR A 58 -0.56 -17.92 12.68
C THR A 58 -2.00 -18.44 12.49
N GLU A 59 -2.29 -19.64 12.97
CA GLU A 59 -3.64 -20.21 12.93
C GLU A 59 -4.67 -19.27 13.60
N ASP A 60 -4.33 -18.73 14.75
CA ASP A 60 -5.17 -17.77 15.47
C ASP A 60 -5.44 -16.48 14.66
N GLU A 61 -4.43 -15.98 13.97
CA GLU A 61 -4.57 -14.80 13.13
C GLU A 61 -5.43 -15.07 11.90
N LEU A 62 -5.26 -16.22 11.28
CA LEU A 62 -6.08 -16.64 10.15
C LEU A 62 -7.53 -16.85 10.58
N TYR A 63 -7.74 -17.52 11.73
CA TYR A 63 -9.08 -17.71 12.29
C TYR A 63 -9.75 -16.37 12.59
N TYR A 64 -9.03 -15.46 13.29
CA TYR A 64 -9.56 -14.14 13.59
C TYR A 64 -9.86 -13.32 12.33
N TYR A 65 -9.02 -13.41 11.30
CA TYR A 65 -9.24 -12.74 10.03
C TYR A 65 -10.53 -13.20 9.34
N GLN A 66 -10.81 -14.49 9.38
CA GLN A 66 -12.07 -15.05 8.88
C GLN A 66 -13.27 -14.61 9.74
N ALA A 67 -13.16 -14.72 11.05
CA ALA A 67 -14.20 -14.30 11.99
C ALA A 67 -14.58 -12.83 11.82
N TYR A 68 -13.58 -11.97 11.64
CA TYR A 68 -13.76 -10.55 11.47
C TYR A 68 -14.66 -10.20 10.28
N GLN A 69 -14.70 -11.01 9.24
CA GLN A 69 -15.58 -10.77 8.10
C GLN A 69 -17.07 -10.74 8.52
N PHE A 70 -17.42 -11.52 9.53
CA PHE A 70 -18.77 -11.63 10.08
C PHE A 70 -19.02 -10.65 11.23
N LEU A 71 -17.97 -10.08 11.81
CA LEU A 71 -18.00 -9.17 12.97
C LEU A 71 -17.70 -7.71 12.63
N LYS A 72 -17.71 -7.35 11.35
CA LYS A 72 -17.36 -5.99 10.89
C LYS A 72 -18.13 -4.91 11.61
N ASN A 73 -17.40 -4.00 12.25
CA ASN A 73 -17.97 -2.87 13.02
C ASN A 73 -18.90 -3.28 14.18
N ILE A 74 -18.81 -4.53 14.65
CA ILE A 74 -19.42 -5.01 15.90
C ILE A 74 -18.31 -4.96 16.96
N PRO A 75 -18.52 -4.30 18.11
CA PRO A 75 -17.54 -4.28 19.19
C PRO A 75 -17.32 -5.70 19.74
N HIS A 76 -16.09 -6.17 19.76
CA HIS A 76 -15.68 -7.47 20.30
C HIS A 76 -14.22 -7.41 20.72
N GLU A 77 -13.82 -8.29 21.64
CA GLU A 77 -12.42 -8.49 21.98
C GLU A 77 -11.85 -9.69 21.20
N ARG A 78 -10.61 -9.57 20.73
CA ARG A 78 -9.96 -10.63 19.96
C ARG A 78 -9.91 -11.95 20.75
N GLN A 79 -9.65 -11.88 22.06
CA GLN A 79 -9.57 -13.06 22.91
C GLN A 79 -10.89 -13.82 23.01
N ASP A 80 -12.02 -13.11 23.04
CA ASP A 80 -13.35 -13.74 23.09
C ASP A 80 -13.62 -14.55 21.81
N VAL A 81 -13.24 -14.00 20.67
CA VAL A 81 -13.38 -14.68 19.38
C VAL A 81 -12.47 -15.91 19.30
N LEU A 82 -11.22 -15.81 19.76
CA LEU A 82 -10.25 -16.91 19.73
C LEU A 82 -10.60 -18.02 20.75
N SER A 83 -11.20 -17.66 21.88
CA SER A 83 -11.59 -18.67 22.88
C SER A 83 -12.70 -19.63 22.40
N SER A 84 -13.46 -19.22 21.39
CA SER A 84 -14.58 -19.97 20.83
C SER A 84 -14.25 -20.79 19.60
N GLN A 85 -13.01 -21.03 19.25
CA GLN A 85 -12.41 -21.67 18.04
C GLN A 85 -13.28 -22.72 17.31
N ASN A 86 -14.58 -22.51 17.23
CA ASN A 86 -15.50 -23.35 16.51
C ASN A 86 -16.00 -22.59 15.28
N LEU A 87 -15.77 -23.13 14.09
CA LEU A 87 -16.28 -22.59 12.82
C LEU A 87 -17.81 -22.42 12.83
N ASP A 88 -18.53 -23.24 13.58
CA ASP A 88 -19.97 -23.13 13.73
C ASP A 88 -20.37 -21.78 14.42
N ASN A 89 -19.55 -21.31 15.34
CA ASN A 89 -19.76 -20.01 15.99
C ASN A 89 -19.54 -18.83 15.04
N LEU A 90 -18.62 -18.95 14.08
CA LEU A 90 -18.44 -17.95 13.02
C LEU A 90 -19.68 -17.83 12.13
N MET A 91 -20.32 -18.95 11.84
CA MET A 91 -21.51 -19.01 10.99
C MET A 91 -22.81 -18.65 11.74
N ALA A 92 -22.77 -18.45 13.05
CA ALA A 92 -23.93 -18.04 13.86
C ALA A 92 -24.43 -16.63 13.55
N THR A 93 -23.61 -15.81 12.83
CA THR A 93 -24.02 -14.47 12.41
C THR A 93 -25.15 -14.52 11.38
N LYS A 94 -26.28 -13.96 11.72
CA LYS A 94 -27.43 -13.81 10.80
C LYS A 94 -27.17 -12.68 9.82
N ILE A 95 -27.12 -12.99 8.53
CA ILE A 95 -26.88 -12.03 7.45
C ILE A 95 -28.18 -11.81 6.70
N LYS A 96 -28.69 -10.58 6.71
CA LYS A 96 -29.93 -10.19 6.01
C LYS A 96 -29.66 -9.11 4.97
N PRO A 97 -30.07 -9.31 3.71
CA PRO A 97 -30.02 -8.25 2.71
C PRO A 97 -30.89 -7.06 3.09
N LEU A 98 -30.42 -5.85 2.78
CA LEU A 98 -31.12 -4.61 3.03
C LEU A 98 -31.76 -4.04 1.76
N PHE A 99 -32.99 -3.60 1.87
CA PHE A 99 -33.60 -2.82 0.79
C PHE A 99 -32.80 -1.52 0.56
N GLY A 100 -32.40 -1.29 -0.70
CA GLY A 100 -31.54 -0.18 -1.12
C GLY A 100 -30.04 -0.48 -1.06
N GLY A 101 -29.67 -1.74 -0.89
CA GLY A 101 -28.29 -2.26 -0.95
C GLY A 101 -27.55 -2.21 0.37
N GLY A 102 -26.88 -3.32 0.67
CA GLY A 102 -26.15 -3.58 1.90
C GLY A 102 -26.65 -4.84 2.60
N LEU A 103 -26.00 -5.16 3.71
CA LEU A 103 -26.30 -6.30 4.56
C LEU A 103 -26.43 -5.85 6.01
N HIS A 104 -27.30 -6.52 6.76
CA HIS A 104 -27.40 -6.43 8.19
C HIS A 104 -26.79 -7.68 8.79
N LEU A 105 -25.75 -7.52 9.58
CA LEU A 105 -25.10 -8.56 10.37
C LEU A 105 -25.67 -8.49 11.78
N ASN A 106 -26.06 -9.64 12.33
CA ASN A 106 -26.56 -9.75 13.69
C ASN A 106 -26.04 -11.03 14.31
N CYS A 107 -25.30 -10.93 15.40
CA CYS A 107 -24.72 -12.03 16.18
C CYS A 107 -24.83 -11.71 17.68
N ASP A 108 -24.34 -12.62 18.53
CA ASP A 108 -24.39 -12.47 19.98
C ASP A 108 -23.59 -11.27 20.52
N TYR A 109 -22.57 -10.81 19.79
CA TYR A 109 -21.81 -9.60 20.13
C TYR A 109 -22.52 -8.29 19.75
N GLY A 110 -23.58 -8.34 18.93
CA GLY A 110 -24.31 -7.17 18.51
C GLY A 110 -24.69 -7.17 17.05
N GLU A 111 -24.95 -5.97 16.53
CA GLU A 111 -25.36 -5.79 15.14
C GLU A 111 -24.53 -4.72 14.40
N SER A 112 -24.42 -4.88 13.08
CA SER A 112 -23.84 -3.88 12.20
C SER A 112 -24.48 -3.90 10.81
N TYR A 113 -24.21 -2.83 10.07
CA TYR A 113 -24.72 -2.63 8.72
C TYR A 113 -23.54 -2.41 7.79
N ILE A 114 -23.42 -3.20 6.73
CA ILE A 114 -22.30 -3.15 5.76
C ILE A 114 -22.82 -2.96 4.34
N SER A 115 -22.01 -2.36 3.48
CA SER A 115 -22.27 -2.26 2.05
C SER A 115 -21.01 -2.46 1.24
N TYR A 116 -21.13 -3.24 0.19
CA TYR A 116 -20.09 -3.55 -0.77
C TYR A 116 -20.26 -2.67 -2.00
N LEU A 117 -19.20 -1.99 -2.41
CA LEU A 117 -19.16 -1.05 -3.51
C LEU A 117 -18.05 -1.47 -4.48
N PRO A 118 -18.36 -2.23 -5.53
CA PRO A 118 -17.37 -2.53 -6.56
C PRO A 118 -16.91 -1.25 -7.26
N MET A 119 -15.63 -1.23 -7.63
CA MET A 119 -15.08 -0.21 -8.50
C MET A 119 -15.69 -0.37 -9.89
N GLY A 120 -16.15 0.73 -10.48
CA GLY A 120 -16.66 0.79 -11.85
C GLY A 120 -15.53 1.08 -12.86
N ASP A 121 -15.92 1.46 -14.05
CA ASP A 121 -14.96 1.76 -15.11
C ASP A 121 -14.00 2.87 -14.69
N VAL A 122 -12.72 2.55 -14.70
CA VAL A 122 -11.64 3.50 -14.41
C VAL A 122 -11.20 4.11 -15.73
N GLY A 123 -10.95 5.42 -15.74
CA GLY A 123 -10.44 6.12 -16.92
C GLY A 123 -9.06 5.59 -17.36
N VAL A 124 -8.72 5.80 -18.63
CA VAL A 124 -7.44 5.35 -19.21
C VAL A 124 -6.24 6.04 -18.55
N PHE A 125 -6.44 7.20 -17.97
CA PHE A 125 -5.42 7.97 -17.28
C PHE A 125 -5.87 8.27 -15.85
N LEU A 126 -5.19 7.67 -14.90
CA LEU A 126 -5.35 7.92 -13.46
C LEU A 126 -4.25 8.89 -12.99
N ASP A 127 -4.17 10.09 -13.57
CA ASP A 127 -3.15 11.08 -13.25
C ASP A 127 -2.95 11.25 -11.73
N GLY A 128 -1.98 10.51 -11.15
CA GLY A 128 -1.53 10.67 -9.78
C GLY A 128 -2.58 10.40 -8.68
N ASN A 129 -3.73 9.84 -9.02
CA ASN A 129 -4.77 9.51 -8.06
C ASN A 129 -4.40 8.23 -7.31
N HIS A 130 -3.77 8.42 -6.17
CA HIS A 130 -3.45 7.33 -5.25
C HIS A 130 -4.72 6.80 -4.60
N PHE A 131 -5.37 5.82 -5.23
CA PHE A 131 -6.62 5.22 -4.77
C PHE A 131 -6.60 4.87 -3.28
N LEU A 132 -5.57 4.15 -2.84
CA LEU A 132 -5.49 3.70 -1.46
C LEU A 132 -5.20 4.86 -0.49
N GLU A 133 -4.48 5.88 -0.91
CA GLU A 133 -4.27 7.09 -0.11
C GLU A 133 -5.59 7.77 0.23
N VAL A 134 -6.49 7.87 -0.75
CA VAL A 134 -7.83 8.44 -0.54
C VAL A 134 -8.63 7.58 0.43
N VAL A 135 -8.58 6.25 0.30
CA VAL A 135 -9.25 5.33 1.23
C VAL A 135 -8.71 5.49 2.64
N GLN A 136 -7.40 5.55 2.80
CA GLN A 136 -6.76 5.69 4.12
C GLN A 136 -7.03 7.04 4.79
N LYS A 137 -7.32 8.08 4.03
CA LYS A 137 -7.71 9.41 4.54
C LYS A 137 -9.20 9.52 4.92
N MET A 138 -9.99 8.44 4.80
CA MET A 138 -11.40 8.48 5.18
C MET A 138 -11.58 8.67 6.69
N PRO A 139 -12.54 9.51 7.14
CA PRO A 139 -12.79 9.77 8.56
C PRO A 139 -13.52 8.62 9.27
N PHE A 140 -13.65 7.46 8.64
CA PHE A 140 -14.29 6.25 9.15
C PHE A 140 -13.60 5.00 8.56
N PRO A 141 -13.72 3.83 9.21
CA PRO A 141 -13.12 2.60 8.70
C PRO A 141 -13.68 2.22 7.33
N VAL A 142 -12.77 1.91 6.42
CA VAL A 142 -13.06 1.43 5.07
C VAL A 142 -12.10 0.28 4.79
N GLU A 143 -12.60 -0.77 4.16
CA GLU A 143 -11.78 -1.89 3.69
C GLU A 143 -11.77 -1.90 2.17
N VAL A 144 -10.64 -2.26 1.59
CA VAL A 144 -10.49 -2.54 0.17
C VAL A 144 -10.19 -4.01 0.01
N LYS A 145 -10.99 -4.70 -0.77
CA LYS A 145 -10.80 -6.10 -1.13
C LYS A 145 -10.45 -6.17 -2.61
N ILE A 146 -9.29 -6.72 -2.89
CA ILE A 146 -8.78 -6.85 -4.25
C ILE A 146 -8.61 -8.33 -4.53
N GLN A 147 -9.09 -8.76 -5.69
CA GLN A 147 -8.83 -10.08 -6.24
C GLN A 147 -8.21 -9.88 -7.62
N ALA A 148 -7.11 -10.53 -7.87
CA ALA A 148 -6.39 -10.46 -9.12
C ALA A 148 -5.94 -11.86 -9.54
N THR A 149 -5.98 -12.15 -10.84
CA THR A 149 -5.51 -13.40 -11.42
C THR A 149 -4.77 -13.09 -12.71
N PHE A 150 -3.68 -13.80 -12.98
CA PHE A 150 -3.06 -13.74 -14.29
C PHE A 150 -4.04 -14.26 -15.34
N ALA A 151 -4.14 -13.53 -16.43
CA ALA A 151 -5.03 -13.88 -17.51
C ALA A 151 -4.29 -14.72 -18.55
N GLU A 152 -4.87 -15.87 -18.94
CA GLU A 152 -4.31 -16.68 -20.03
C GLU A 152 -4.38 -15.89 -21.34
N SER A 153 -3.23 -15.76 -22.03
CA SER A 153 -3.09 -14.94 -23.24
C SER A 153 -3.78 -15.60 -24.45
N LYS A 154 -3.63 -16.93 -24.62
CA LYS A 154 -4.05 -17.67 -25.83
C LYS A 154 -5.15 -18.68 -25.55
N GLY A 155 -6.20 -18.65 -26.37
CA GLY A 155 -7.33 -19.59 -26.29
C GLY A 155 -8.69 -18.93 -26.52
N GLN A 156 -9.72 -19.73 -26.80
CA GLN A 156 -11.08 -19.20 -27.05
C GLN A 156 -11.71 -18.51 -25.83
N LEU A 157 -11.41 -18.97 -24.63
CA LEU A 157 -11.86 -18.38 -23.36
C LEU A 157 -10.82 -17.41 -22.76
N ALA A 158 -9.61 -17.41 -23.29
CA ALA A 158 -8.51 -16.54 -22.92
C ALA A 158 -8.70 -15.10 -23.44
N LEU A 159 -7.73 -14.25 -23.18
CA LEU A 159 -7.76 -12.83 -23.56
C LEU A 159 -7.96 -12.62 -25.06
N SER A 160 -7.20 -13.34 -25.89
CA SER A 160 -7.32 -13.23 -27.35
C SER A 160 -8.74 -13.54 -27.88
N GLY A 161 -9.38 -14.56 -27.34
CA GLY A 161 -10.77 -14.88 -27.67
C GLY A 161 -11.78 -13.86 -27.12
N ARG A 162 -11.51 -13.26 -25.96
CA ARG A 162 -12.34 -12.20 -25.36
C ARG A 162 -12.22 -10.91 -26.15
N SER A 163 -11.00 -10.49 -26.51
CA SER A 163 -10.71 -9.32 -27.34
C SER A 163 -11.37 -9.45 -28.72
N SER A 164 -11.21 -10.58 -29.40
CA SER A 164 -11.83 -10.84 -30.70
C SER A 164 -13.36 -10.71 -30.67
N ARG A 165 -14.03 -11.27 -29.65
CA ARG A 165 -15.49 -11.13 -29.47
C ARG A 165 -15.91 -9.68 -29.19
N ALA A 166 -15.14 -8.96 -28.35
CA ALA A 166 -15.40 -7.56 -28.05
C ALA A 166 -15.25 -6.69 -29.30
N ARG A 167 -14.19 -6.91 -30.08
CA ARG A 167 -13.94 -6.23 -31.36
C ARG A 167 -15.06 -6.44 -32.36
N THR A 168 -15.51 -7.69 -32.52
CA THR A 168 -16.64 -8.00 -33.39
C THR A 168 -17.91 -7.26 -32.98
N ARG A 169 -18.21 -7.24 -31.68
CA ARG A 169 -19.37 -6.50 -31.15
C ARG A 169 -19.23 -4.99 -31.40
N THR A 170 -18.07 -4.40 -31.13
CA THR A 170 -17.81 -2.98 -31.36
C THR A 170 -17.94 -2.60 -32.85
N LYS A 171 -17.39 -3.44 -33.74
CA LYS A 171 -17.51 -3.26 -35.18
C LYS A 171 -18.97 -3.28 -35.67
N ASN A 172 -19.78 -4.21 -35.15
CA ASN A 172 -21.20 -4.29 -35.48
C ASN A 172 -21.95 -3.03 -35.03
N ILE A 173 -21.70 -2.56 -33.80
CA ILE A 173 -22.32 -1.31 -33.28
C ILE A 173 -21.91 -0.09 -34.11
N MET A 174 -20.66 -0.02 -34.57
CA MET A 174 -20.19 1.06 -35.44
C MET A 174 -20.87 1.02 -36.82
N GLN A 175 -21.04 -0.17 -37.38
CA GLN A 175 -21.75 -0.34 -38.68
C GLN A 175 -23.21 0.07 -38.57
N GLU A 176 -23.90 -0.36 -37.51
CA GLU A 176 -25.29 0.03 -37.24
C GLU A 176 -25.41 1.56 -37.05
N ALA A 177 -24.53 2.17 -36.33
CA ALA A 177 -24.51 3.62 -36.14
C ALA A 177 -24.28 4.37 -37.47
N HIS A 178 -23.38 3.85 -38.31
CA HIS A 178 -23.12 4.43 -39.64
C HIS A 178 -24.35 4.29 -40.55
N LEU A 179 -25.01 3.14 -40.59
CA LEU A 179 -26.22 2.91 -41.35
C LEU A 179 -27.39 3.79 -40.87
N ALA A 180 -27.45 4.08 -39.57
CA ALA A 180 -28.45 4.96 -38.97
C ALA A 180 -28.12 6.47 -39.12
N GLY A 181 -27.01 6.83 -39.76
CA GLY A 181 -26.58 8.22 -39.94
C GLY A 181 -26.24 8.94 -38.63
N SER A 182 -26.00 8.20 -37.54
CA SER A 182 -25.72 8.73 -36.24
C SER A 182 -24.22 8.92 -36.02
N LYS A 183 -23.84 9.99 -35.27
CA LYS A 183 -22.44 10.19 -34.90
C LYS A 183 -21.98 9.06 -33.97
N GLN A 184 -20.77 8.53 -34.21
CA GLN A 184 -20.14 7.53 -33.35
C GLN A 184 -19.94 8.12 -31.95
N LYS A 185 -20.37 7.38 -30.92
CA LYS A 185 -20.14 7.79 -29.54
C LYS A 185 -18.66 7.68 -29.21
N ARG A 186 -18.07 8.72 -28.65
CA ARG A 186 -16.65 8.79 -28.27
C ARG A 186 -16.19 7.55 -27.50
N LYS A 187 -16.97 7.06 -26.55
CA LYS A 187 -16.68 5.83 -25.78
C LYS A 187 -16.48 4.56 -26.63
N ILE A 188 -17.13 4.46 -27.81
CA ILE A 188 -16.98 3.30 -28.69
C ILE A 188 -15.62 3.34 -29.39
N VAL A 189 -15.20 4.54 -29.80
CA VAL A 189 -13.89 4.75 -30.44
C VAL A 189 -12.77 4.52 -29.42
N GLU A 190 -12.90 5.06 -28.22
CA GLU A 190 -11.96 4.81 -27.13
C GLU A 190 -11.85 3.33 -26.77
N GLY A 191 -12.99 2.62 -26.72
CA GLY A 191 -13.02 1.17 -26.49
C GLY A 191 -12.33 0.36 -27.59
N GLN A 192 -12.40 0.81 -28.85
CA GLN A 192 -11.68 0.15 -29.94
C GLN A 192 -10.16 0.34 -29.82
N LEU A 193 -9.72 1.57 -29.53
CA LEU A 193 -8.30 1.85 -29.30
C LEU A 193 -7.72 1.03 -28.15
N SER A 194 -8.49 0.87 -27.07
CA SER A 194 -8.08 0.03 -25.94
C SER A 194 -7.99 -1.45 -26.31
N LEU A 195 -8.86 -1.94 -27.20
CA LEU A 195 -8.77 -3.32 -27.69
C LEU A 195 -7.59 -3.52 -28.64
N ASP A 196 -7.25 -2.53 -29.45
CA ASP A 196 -6.09 -2.58 -30.35
C ASP A 196 -4.78 -2.56 -29.53
N ASP A 197 -4.70 -1.75 -28.48
CA ASP A 197 -3.58 -1.73 -27.54
C ASP A 197 -3.46 -3.07 -26.77
N LEU A 198 -4.57 -3.62 -26.31
CA LEU A 198 -4.60 -4.92 -25.64
C LEU A 198 -4.10 -6.06 -26.53
N ASP A 199 -4.54 -6.10 -27.80
CA ASP A 199 -4.08 -7.11 -28.73
C ASP A 199 -2.58 -7.00 -29.01
N GLN A 200 -2.08 -5.77 -29.17
CA GLN A 200 -0.62 -5.54 -29.32
C GLN A 200 0.15 -6.06 -28.09
N LYS A 201 -0.32 -5.79 -26.89
CA LYS A 201 0.31 -6.27 -25.65
C LYS A 201 0.26 -7.79 -25.51
N ILE A 202 -0.82 -8.43 -25.99
CA ILE A 202 -0.91 -9.90 -26.05
C ILE A 202 0.11 -10.46 -27.06
N ASP A 203 0.30 -9.80 -28.20
CA ASP A 203 1.30 -10.21 -29.20
C ASP A 203 2.73 -10.01 -28.73
N ASP A 204 2.98 -8.96 -27.93
CA ASP A 204 4.26 -8.63 -27.31
C ASP A 204 4.55 -9.49 -26.05
N ASP A 205 3.67 -10.44 -25.70
CA ASP A 205 3.78 -11.37 -24.54
C ASP A 205 3.87 -10.65 -23.20
N VAL A 206 3.20 -9.49 -23.08
CA VAL A 206 3.12 -8.72 -21.84
C VAL A 206 2.17 -9.39 -20.85
N ASP A 207 2.58 -9.48 -19.60
CA ASP A 207 1.76 -10.04 -18.52
C ASP A 207 0.52 -9.18 -18.26
N ILE A 208 -0.64 -9.81 -18.39
CA ILE A 208 -1.94 -9.18 -18.19
C ILE A 208 -2.65 -9.84 -17.02
N ILE A 209 -3.31 -9.03 -16.23
CA ILE A 209 -4.11 -9.48 -15.10
C ILE A 209 -5.57 -9.09 -15.25
N ASP A 210 -6.43 -9.98 -14.83
CA ASP A 210 -7.84 -9.73 -14.55
C ASP A 210 -7.98 -9.44 -13.04
N TRP A 211 -8.56 -8.30 -12.70
CA TRP A 211 -8.69 -7.90 -11.32
C TRP A 211 -10.02 -7.21 -11.03
N LYS A 212 -10.38 -7.15 -9.78
CA LYS A 212 -11.51 -6.38 -9.26
C LYS A 212 -11.17 -5.82 -7.90
N ALA A 213 -11.67 -4.62 -7.62
CA ALA A 213 -11.58 -3.99 -6.33
C ALA A 213 -12.98 -3.70 -5.80
N VAL A 214 -13.20 -4.04 -4.54
CA VAL A 214 -14.47 -3.81 -3.84
C VAL A 214 -14.20 -3.04 -2.55
N ILE A 215 -14.82 -1.89 -2.41
CA ILE A 215 -14.76 -1.11 -1.19
C ILE A 215 -15.89 -1.54 -0.26
N VAL A 216 -15.54 -1.82 0.99
CA VAL A 216 -16.50 -2.22 2.02
C VAL A 216 -16.62 -1.10 3.05
N VAL A 217 -17.83 -0.64 3.26
CA VAL A 217 -18.16 0.36 4.27
C VAL A 217 -19.14 -0.20 5.29
N SER A 218 -18.91 0.10 6.56
CA SER A 218 -19.73 -0.38 7.67
C SER A 218 -20.25 0.75 8.55
N GLY A 219 -21.23 0.45 9.37
CA GLY A 219 -21.77 1.37 10.37
C GLY A 219 -22.55 0.62 11.44
N SER A 220 -22.59 1.15 12.67
CA SER A 220 -23.38 0.60 13.77
C SER A 220 -24.90 0.79 13.57
N THR A 221 -25.29 1.69 12.69
CA THR A 221 -26.69 1.89 12.30
C THR A 221 -26.83 1.95 10.78
N LYS A 222 -28.00 1.57 10.28
CA LYS A 222 -28.34 1.68 8.85
C LYS A 222 -28.18 3.12 8.32
N LYS A 223 -28.50 4.12 9.13
CA LYS A 223 -28.37 5.54 8.78
C LYS A 223 -26.90 5.92 8.62
N GLN A 224 -26.06 5.50 9.55
CA GLN A 224 -24.61 5.76 9.53
C GLN A 224 -23.94 5.08 8.30
N MET A 225 -24.21 3.81 8.06
CA MET A 225 -23.69 3.09 6.89
C MET A 225 -24.11 3.81 5.60
N ARG A 226 -25.37 4.24 5.46
CA ARG A 226 -25.84 4.97 4.27
C ARG A 226 -25.15 6.32 4.08
N ALA A 227 -24.92 7.06 5.18
CA ALA A 227 -24.20 8.33 5.12
C ALA A 227 -22.74 8.13 4.66
N ARG A 228 -22.04 7.17 5.26
CA ARG A 228 -20.67 6.78 4.86
C ARG A 228 -20.60 6.31 3.41
N LYS A 229 -21.55 5.47 2.99
CA LYS A 229 -21.68 5.02 1.60
C LYS A 229 -21.82 6.19 0.63
N LYS A 230 -22.70 7.14 0.92
CA LYS A 230 -22.91 8.34 0.09
C LYS A 230 -21.64 9.19 0.02
N TYR A 231 -20.97 9.38 1.16
CA TYR A 231 -19.71 10.13 1.23
C TYR A 231 -18.64 9.51 0.34
N LEU A 232 -18.44 8.18 0.44
CA LEU A 232 -17.48 7.45 -0.41
C LEU A 232 -17.78 7.62 -1.89
N ILE A 233 -19.03 7.37 -2.30
CA ILE A 233 -19.42 7.49 -3.71
C ILE A 233 -19.11 8.90 -4.23
N ASN A 234 -19.52 9.94 -3.52
CA ASN A 234 -19.28 11.31 -3.95
C ASN A 234 -17.77 11.63 -4.01
N ARG A 235 -16.99 11.11 -3.04
CA ARG A 235 -15.55 11.34 -3.00
C ARG A 235 -14.83 10.68 -4.17
N PHE A 236 -15.20 9.45 -4.49
CA PHE A 236 -14.60 8.71 -5.60
C PHE A 236 -15.09 9.22 -6.97
N ASP A 237 -16.34 9.65 -7.07
CA ASP A 237 -16.84 10.33 -8.28
C ASP A 237 -16.02 11.61 -8.59
N SER A 238 -15.57 12.35 -7.57
CA SER A 238 -14.72 13.53 -7.75
C SER A 238 -13.30 13.22 -8.22
N LEU A 239 -12.91 11.95 -8.24
CA LEU A 239 -11.62 11.44 -8.69
C LEU A 239 -11.73 10.66 -10.01
N ASP A 240 -12.87 10.72 -10.67
CA ASP A 240 -13.19 9.94 -11.86
C ASP A 240 -13.06 8.39 -11.67
N ILE A 241 -13.22 7.93 -10.44
CA ILE A 241 -13.25 6.52 -10.07
C ILE A 241 -14.65 6.17 -9.57
N PRO A 242 -15.59 5.79 -10.43
CA PRO A 242 -16.96 5.55 -10.01
C PRO A 242 -17.08 4.29 -9.14
N LEU A 243 -17.82 4.39 -8.04
CA LEU A 243 -18.21 3.25 -7.20
C LEU A 243 -19.63 2.82 -7.51
N ILE A 244 -19.81 1.55 -7.84
CA ILE A 244 -21.10 1.01 -8.25
C ILE A 244 -21.96 0.67 -7.05
N LYS A 245 -23.21 1.13 -7.06
CA LYS A 245 -24.21 0.78 -6.04
C LYS A 245 -24.77 -0.63 -6.34
N ALA A 246 -24.06 -1.66 -5.96
CA ALA A 246 -24.45 -3.06 -6.14
C ALA A 246 -25.66 -3.42 -5.25
N THR A 247 -26.85 -2.89 -5.56
CA THR A 247 -28.01 -2.91 -4.67
C THR A 247 -28.46 -4.33 -4.33
N PHE A 248 -28.47 -5.24 -5.30
CA PHE A 248 -28.93 -6.62 -5.12
C PHE A 248 -27.78 -7.60 -4.94
N ASP A 249 -26.56 -7.22 -5.30
CA ASP A 249 -25.41 -8.11 -5.38
C ASP A 249 -24.57 -8.12 -4.07
N ASN A 250 -25.00 -7.39 -3.04
CA ASN A 250 -24.27 -7.35 -1.77
C ASN A 250 -24.06 -8.72 -1.10
N PRO A 251 -25.05 -9.66 -1.08
CA PRO A 251 -24.82 -11.02 -0.55
C PRO A 251 -23.75 -11.77 -1.35
N TYR A 252 -23.81 -11.67 -2.65
CA TYR A 252 -22.82 -12.29 -3.54
C TYR A 252 -21.43 -11.69 -3.35
N LEU A 253 -21.32 -10.35 -3.26
CA LEU A 253 -20.06 -9.67 -3.01
C LEU A 253 -19.47 -10.02 -1.64
N PHE A 254 -20.32 -10.13 -0.61
CA PHE A 254 -19.89 -10.62 0.70
C PHE A 254 -19.25 -12.01 0.56
N GLN A 255 -19.98 -12.95 0.00
CA GLN A 255 -19.53 -14.33 -0.14
C GLN A 255 -18.28 -14.45 -1.04
N SER A 256 -18.26 -13.79 -2.19
CA SER A 256 -17.15 -13.86 -3.14
C SER A 256 -15.85 -13.22 -2.63
N THR A 257 -15.92 -12.38 -1.60
CA THR A 257 -14.77 -11.71 -1.02
C THR A 257 -14.31 -12.32 0.31
N LEU A 258 -14.90 -13.44 0.74
CA LEU A 258 -14.38 -14.24 1.84
C LEU A 258 -13.07 -14.91 1.45
N PHE A 259 -12.16 -15.00 2.39
CA PHE A 259 -10.89 -15.71 2.19
C PHE A 259 -11.16 -17.20 1.88
N GLY A 260 -10.38 -17.76 0.97
CA GLY A 260 -10.56 -19.14 0.53
C GLY A 260 -11.77 -19.39 -0.37
N ASN A 261 -12.58 -18.37 -0.67
CA ASN A 261 -13.67 -18.52 -1.60
C ASN A 261 -13.20 -18.28 -3.05
N PHE A 262 -13.07 -19.35 -3.79
CA PHE A 262 -12.67 -19.35 -5.21
C PHE A 262 -13.85 -19.19 -6.18
N ILE A 263 -15.00 -18.74 -5.74
CA ILE A 263 -16.11 -18.46 -6.65
C ILE A 263 -15.61 -17.46 -7.68
N ARG A 264 -15.30 -17.98 -8.87
CA ARG A 264 -14.93 -17.15 -10.00
C ARG A 264 -16.09 -16.20 -10.27
N MET A 265 -15.88 -14.92 -10.04
CA MET A 265 -16.88 -13.94 -10.43
C MET A 265 -16.97 -13.95 -11.96
N GLN A 266 -17.95 -14.65 -12.49
CA GLN A 266 -18.25 -14.66 -13.92
C GLN A 266 -18.93 -13.35 -14.38
N THR A 267 -19.15 -12.42 -13.46
CA THR A 267 -19.76 -11.14 -13.81
C THR A 267 -18.71 -10.19 -14.35
N SER A 268 -18.67 -10.06 -15.66
CA SER A 268 -17.85 -9.11 -16.41
C SER A 268 -18.05 -7.62 -16.01
N ARG A 269 -19.02 -7.34 -15.17
CA ARG A 269 -19.41 -5.96 -14.82
C ARG A 269 -18.41 -5.25 -13.91
N TRP A 270 -17.63 -5.97 -13.12
CA TRP A 270 -16.73 -5.41 -12.12
C TRP A 270 -15.30 -5.90 -12.28
N GLN A 271 -15.04 -6.65 -13.34
CA GLN A 271 -13.72 -7.14 -13.69
C GLN A 271 -13.04 -6.14 -14.61
N HIS A 272 -11.83 -5.77 -14.23
CA HIS A 272 -10.92 -4.98 -15.03
C HIS A 272 -9.85 -5.90 -15.61
N THR A 273 -9.36 -5.55 -16.78
CA THR A 273 -8.24 -6.23 -17.43
C THR A 273 -7.19 -5.18 -17.75
N SER A 274 -5.99 -5.35 -17.27
CA SER A 274 -4.89 -4.40 -17.46
C SER A 274 -3.54 -5.10 -17.41
N THR A 275 -2.48 -4.42 -17.84
CA THR A 275 -1.12 -4.86 -17.57
C THR A 275 -0.81 -4.77 -16.08
N ILE A 276 0.21 -5.49 -15.62
CA ILE A 276 0.68 -5.43 -14.23
C ILE A 276 1.12 -4.01 -13.86
N GLU A 277 1.80 -3.32 -14.77
CA GLU A 277 2.25 -1.94 -14.55
C GLU A 277 1.07 -1.00 -14.30
N SER A 278 0.04 -1.06 -15.16
CA SER A 278 -1.17 -0.22 -14.98
C SER A 278 -1.93 -0.55 -13.70
N PHE A 279 -1.93 -1.82 -13.28
CA PHE A 279 -2.50 -2.21 -11.99
C PHE A 279 -1.67 -1.65 -10.83
N ALA A 280 -0.34 -1.68 -10.93
CA ALA A 280 0.55 -1.15 -9.91
C ALA A 280 0.43 0.37 -9.74
N GLU A 281 0.10 1.11 -10.81
CA GLU A 281 -0.15 2.56 -10.77
C GLU A 281 -1.33 2.94 -9.85
N LEU A 282 -2.28 2.04 -9.63
CA LEU A 282 -3.37 2.24 -8.67
C LEU A 282 -2.89 2.28 -7.21
N ASN A 283 -1.63 1.93 -6.96
CA ASN A 283 -0.98 1.97 -5.65
C ASN A 283 -1.77 1.24 -4.54
N PHE A 284 -2.37 0.10 -4.85
CA PHE A 284 -3.13 -0.69 -3.89
C PHE A 284 -2.31 -1.18 -2.71
N PHE A 285 -0.98 -1.19 -2.83
CA PHE A 285 -0.04 -1.62 -1.80
C PHE A 285 0.55 -0.48 -0.99
N THR A 286 0.17 0.77 -1.28
CA THR A 286 0.64 1.95 -0.54
C THR A 286 0.01 2.00 0.84
N SER A 287 0.82 2.24 1.85
CA SER A 287 0.35 2.43 3.22
C SER A 287 0.68 3.83 3.72
N LEU A 288 -0.25 4.45 4.44
CA LEU A 288 0.01 5.67 5.22
C LEU A 288 0.74 5.37 6.54
N HIS A 289 1.06 4.11 6.80
CA HIS A 289 1.86 3.76 7.96
C HIS A 289 3.31 4.19 7.72
N ALA A 290 3.80 5.09 8.55
CA ALA A 290 5.14 5.64 8.44
C ALA A 290 5.94 5.40 9.72
N GLY A 291 7.28 5.35 9.56
CA GLY A 291 8.19 5.20 10.69
C GLY A 291 8.47 3.74 11.09
N THR A 292 8.92 3.56 12.31
CA THR A 292 9.31 2.27 12.90
C THR A 292 8.40 1.92 14.07
N LYS A 293 8.34 0.64 14.46
CA LYS A 293 7.51 0.20 15.62
C LYS A 293 7.95 0.87 16.93
N LEU A 294 9.24 1.10 17.09
CA LEU A 294 9.86 1.71 18.30
C LEU A 294 10.85 2.80 17.87
N GLY A 295 10.97 3.86 18.66
CA GLY A 295 11.88 4.95 18.39
C GLY A 295 11.42 6.26 19.00
N PHE A 296 11.99 7.36 18.53
CA PHE A 296 11.54 8.69 18.93
C PHE A 296 10.24 9.07 18.25
N TYR A 297 9.35 9.69 18.97
CA TYR A 297 8.11 10.22 18.43
C TYR A 297 8.40 11.41 17.51
N LEU A 298 7.92 11.33 16.25
CA LEU A 298 8.04 12.42 15.28
C LEU A 298 6.74 13.18 15.09
N GLY A 299 5.60 12.49 15.13
CA GLY A 299 4.33 13.11 14.82
C GLY A 299 3.20 12.10 14.62
N ARG A 300 2.19 12.52 13.91
CA ARG A 300 1.03 11.71 13.54
C ARG A 300 0.78 11.83 12.05
N VAL A 301 0.24 10.78 11.46
CA VAL A 301 -0.31 10.84 10.11
C VAL A 301 -1.60 11.64 10.16
N ASP A 302 -1.73 12.69 9.37
CA ASP A 302 -3.00 13.40 9.24
C ASP A 302 -3.89 12.65 8.23
N THR A 303 -5.03 12.16 8.71
CA THR A 303 -6.00 11.41 7.88
C THR A 303 -7.15 12.29 7.39
N THR A 304 -7.19 13.57 7.72
CA THR A 304 -8.24 14.47 7.27
C THR A 304 -7.71 15.50 6.30
N LEU A 305 -8.52 15.80 5.27
CA LEU A 305 -8.21 16.79 4.24
C LEU A 305 -8.66 18.21 4.62
N GLU A 306 -9.28 18.38 5.80
CA GLU A 306 -9.79 19.66 6.28
C GLU A 306 -8.75 20.35 7.14
N GLU A 307 -8.58 21.65 6.98
CA GLU A 307 -7.82 22.47 7.90
C GLU A 307 -8.45 22.43 9.28
N LYS A 308 -7.65 22.24 10.29
CA LYS A 308 -8.08 22.15 11.68
C LYS A 308 -7.45 23.25 12.49
N GLU A 309 -8.31 24.06 13.08
CA GLU A 309 -7.91 25.20 13.89
C GLU A 309 -7.66 24.83 15.35
N ASP A 310 -8.28 23.76 15.84
CA ASP A 310 -8.19 23.40 17.26
C ASP A 310 -7.34 22.15 17.53
N ARG A 311 -6.67 22.16 18.67
CA ARG A 311 -5.78 21.07 19.11
C ARG A 311 -6.52 19.72 19.26
N LYS A 312 -7.77 19.71 19.64
CA LYS A 312 -8.54 18.46 19.84
C LYS A 312 -8.83 17.82 18.48
N SER A 313 -9.21 18.60 17.49
CA SER A 313 -9.40 18.15 16.10
C SER A 313 -8.12 17.58 15.52
N ILE A 314 -6.98 18.26 15.72
CA ILE A 314 -5.68 17.76 15.29
C ILE A 314 -5.36 16.41 15.96
N ILE A 315 -5.54 16.31 17.27
CA ILE A 315 -5.30 15.06 18.01
C ILE A 315 -6.23 13.93 17.56
N SER A 316 -7.49 14.24 17.26
CA SER A 316 -8.48 13.26 16.82
C SER A 316 -8.35 12.86 15.36
N SER A 317 -7.59 13.59 14.56
CA SER A 317 -7.47 13.38 13.12
C SER A 317 -6.83 12.06 12.75
N SER A 318 -5.92 11.57 13.56
CA SER A 318 -5.28 10.28 13.37
C SER A 318 -4.81 9.70 14.69
N LYS A 319 -4.97 8.40 14.83
CA LYS A 319 -4.37 7.60 15.91
C LYS A 319 -3.02 7.01 15.50
N ASN A 320 -2.62 7.16 14.23
CA ASN A 320 -1.38 6.62 13.70
C ASN A 320 -0.21 7.49 14.11
N LEU A 321 0.51 7.05 15.14
CA LEU A 321 1.72 7.71 15.62
C LEU A 321 2.92 7.32 14.76
N ILE A 322 3.77 8.28 14.46
CA ILE A 322 5.02 8.06 13.74
C ILE A 322 6.16 8.04 14.73
N PHE A 323 6.81 6.90 14.83
CA PHE A 323 8.08 6.76 15.57
C PHE A 323 9.22 6.55 14.57
N MET A 324 10.41 7.03 14.92
CA MET A 324 11.59 6.87 14.09
C MET A 324 12.76 6.38 14.91
N ASN A 325 13.35 5.26 14.51
CA ASN A 325 14.60 4.75 15.05
C ASN A 325 15.66 4.75 13.93
N MET A 326 16.48 5.77 13.92
CA MET A 326 17.51 5.95 12.89
C MET A 326 18.63 4.91 12.96
N LEU A 327 18.81 4.26 14.10
CA LEU A 327 19.86 3.25 14.32
C LEU A 327 19.36 1.83 14.05
N LEU A 328 18.10 1.65 13.62
CA LEU A 328 17.52 0.34 13.45
C LEU A 328 18.26 -0.51 12.40
N ALA A 329 18.72 0.12 11.32
CA ALA A 329 19.49 -0.56 10.28
C ALA A 329 20.81 -1.16 10.76
N ASN A 330 21.44 -0.56 11.78
CA ASN A 330 22.72 -1.00 12.35
C ASN A 330 22.57 -2.13 13.37
N LYS A 331 21.34 -2.43 13.82
CA LYS A 331 21.10 -3.47 14.81
C LYS A 331 20.86 -4.82 14.11
N GLN A 332 21.37 -5.88 14.72
CA GLN A 332 21.13 -7.25 14.28
C GLN A 332 19.93 -7.84 15.04
N ASN A 333 19.16 -8.68 14.36
CA ASN A 333 18.05 -9.47 14.95
C ASN A 333 17.02 -8.64 15.71
N VAL A 334 16.67 -7.47 15.20
CA VAL A 334 15.61 -6.62 15.78
C VAL A 334 14.34 -6.75 14.96
N ASP A 335 13.25 -7.04 15.66
CA ASP A 335 11.92 -7.09 15.07
C ASP A 335 11.54 -5.74 14.42
N GLY A 336 10.94 -5.80 13.22
CA GLY A 336 10.56 -4.61 12.44
C GLY A 336 11.70 -3.96 11.66
N LYS A 337 12.89 -4.58 11.57
CA LYS A 337 13.97 -4.13 10.70
C LYS A 337 13.67 -4.46 9.25
N LYS A 338 13.54 -3.44 8.42
CA LYS A 338 13.21 -3.58 6.98
C LYS A 338 14.40 -3.40 6.04
N THR A 339 15.52 -2.88 6.53
CA THR A 339 16.71 -2.61 5.71
C THR A 339 17.98 -2.67 6.53
N ASN A 340 19.07 -3.06 5.89
CA ASN A 340 20.42 -2.99 6.43
C ASN A 340 21.12 -1.67 6.03
N ASN A 341 20.49 -0.85 5.21
CA ASN A 341 21.06 0.41 4.76
C ASN A 341 20.82 1.50 5.84
N PRO A 342 21.89 2.07 6.44
CA PRO A 342 21.78 3.10 7.47
C PRO A 342 21.59 4.51 6.91
N HIS A 343 21.52 4.67 5.57
CA HIS A 343 21.40 5.98 4.95
C HIS A 343 19.94 6.42 4.85
N TRP A 344 19.72 7.70 5.09
CA TRP A 344 18.40 8.33 5.06
C TRP A 344 18.42 9.53 4.12
N ALA A 345 17.39 9.64 3.28
CA ALA A 345 17.17 10.81 2.45
C ALA A 345 15.89 11.52 2.91
N LEU A 346 16.01 12.82 3.24
CA LEU A 346 14.90 13.68 3.60
C LEU A 346 14.63 14.66 2.46
N THR A 347 13.60 14.42 1.70
CA THR A 347 13.21 15.20 0.52
C THR A 347 11.90 15.95 0.73
N GLY A 348 11.63 16.96 -0.06
CA GLY A 348 10.38 17.72 -0.03
C GLY A 348 10.59 19.15 -0.56
N ASP A 349 9.51 19.86 -0.80
CA ASP A 349 9.55 21.24 -1.30
C ASP A 349 9.96 22.25 -0.23
N THR A 350 10.28 23.48 -0.67
CA THR A 350 10.61 24.57 0.23
C THR A 350 9.38 24.91 1.09
N GLY A 351 9.58 25.04 2.40
CA GLY A 351 8.49 25.33 3.35
C GLY A 351 7.87 24.10 4.02
N ASN A 352 8.06 22.89 3.49
CA ASN A 352 7.45 21.65 4.00
C ASN A 352 8.15 21.05 5.24
N GLY A 353 8.86 21.86 6.02
CA GLY A 353 9.38 21.43 7.32
C GLY A 353 10.63 20.55 7.30
N LYS A 354 11.31 20.32 6.16
CA LYS A 354 12.55 19.51 6.08
C LYS A 354 13.59 19.88 7.15
N SER A 355 13.91 21.16 7.25
CA SER A 355 14.92 21.65 8.23
C SER A 355 14.47 21.46 9.68
N VAL A 356 13.17 21.56 9.94
CA VAL A 356 12.63 21.30 11.29
C VAL A 356 12.76 19.82 11.63
N THR A 357 12.35 18.95 10.70
CA THR A 357 12.48 17.49 10.89
C THR A 357 13.93 17.07 11.07
N ALA A 358 14.86 17.58 10.24
CA ALA A 358 16.30 17.28 10.37
C ALA A 358 16.86 17.71 11.73
N LYS A 359 16.48 18.89 12.22
CA LYS A 359 16.90 19.39 13.56
C LYS A 359 16.29 18.54 14.69
N THR A 360 15.03 18.16 14.56
CA THR A 360 14.37 17.28 15.53
C THR A 360 15.07 15.94 15.62
N LEU A 361 15.37 15.31 14.47
CA LEU A 361 16.12 14.05 14.42
C LEU A 361 17.53 14.20 15.02
N PHE A 362 18.24 15.29 14.70
CA PHE A 362 19.54 15.57 15.28
C PHE A 362 19.47 15.66 16.82
N MET A 363 18.51 16.42 17.35
CA MET A 363 18.33 16.57 18.79
C MET A 363 18.02 15.24 19.46
N GLN A 364 17.16 14.43 18.87
CA GLN A 364 16.81 13.11 19.38
C GLN A 364 18.01 12.15 19.39
N MET A 365 18.81 12.16 18.33
CA MET A 365 20.03 11.36 18.24
C MET A 365 21.09 11.80 19.24
N ALA A 366 21.26 13.11 19.43
CA ALA A 366 22.20 13.66 20.40
C ALA A 366 21.86 13.28 21.86
N LEU A 367 20.57 13.02 22.17
CA LEU A 367 20.14 12.51 23.48
C LEU A 367 20.61 11.07 23.78
N LEU A 368 20.94 10.28 22.74
CA LEU A 368 21.40 8.89 22.90
C LEU A 368 22.88 8.78 23.35
N LYS A 369 23.55 9.88 23.57
CA LYS A 369 24.98 9.95 23.93
C LYS A 369 25.93 9.39 22.86
N ASP A 370 25.45 9.21 21.64
CA ASP A 370 26.27 8.84 20.50
C ASP A 370 26.94 10.09 19.91
N ARG A 371 28.02 9.89 19.16
CA ARG A 371 28.65 10.98 18.41
C ARG A 371 27.77 11.35 17.22
N VAL A 372 27.24 12.55 17.24
CA VAL A 372 26.38 13.07 16.14
C VAL A 372 27.02 14.32 15.55
N LEU A 373 27.21 14.33 14.25
CA LEU A 373 27.71 15.49 13.52
C LEU A 373 26.58 16.06 12.65
N TYR A 374 26.30 17.34 12.79
CA TYR A 374 25.36 18.06 11.93
C TYR A 374 26.09 19.12 11.12
N ILE A 375 26.07 18.99 9.79
CA ILE A 375 26.70 19.95 8.88
C ILE A 375 25.60 20.91 8.39
N ASP A 376 25.72 22.20 8.72
CA ASP A 376 24.77 23.25 8.38
C ASP A 376 25.38 24.29 7.43
N PRO A 377 25.27 24.13 6.11
CA PRO A 377 25.84 25.08 5.14
C PRO A 377 25.27 26.50 5.26
N LYS A 378 24.02 26.62 5.77
CA LYS A 378 23.30 27.90 5.89
C LYS A 378 23.58 28.63 7.20
N LYS A 379 24.23 28.01 8.16
CA LYS A 379 24.53 28.55 9.51
C LYS A 379 23.26 28.98 10.28
N GLU A 380 22.12 28.37 10.00
CA GLU A 380 20.83 28.71 10.62
C GLU A 380 20.65 28.07 11.99
N MET A 381 21.12 26.84 12.16
CA MET A 381 20.91 26.05 13.38
C MET A 381 21.54 26.71 14.61
N ARG A 382 22.80 27.09 14.51
CA ARG A 382 23.51 27.78 15.63
C ARG A 382 22.79 29.07 16.04
N LYS A 383 22.37 29.89 15.05
CA LYS A 383 21.67 31.14 15.34
C LYS A 383 20.37 30.89 16.08
N GLN A 384 19.57 29.92 15.61
CA GLN A 384 18.29 29.60 16.23
C GLN A 384 18.46 29.03 17.64
N PHE A 385 19.39 28.12 17.86
CA PHE A 385 19.65 27.57 19.18
C PHE A 385 20.13 28.67 20.14
N MET A 386 21.10 29.49 19.74
CA MET A 386 21.61 30.58 20.60
C MET A 386 20.52 31.62 20.90
N TYR A 387 19.67 31.93 19.96
CA TYR A 387 18.51 32.81 20.17
C TYR A 387 17.58 32.23 21.24
N THR A 388 17.21 30.97 21.10
CA THR A 388 16.26 30.30 22.00
C THR A 388 16.81 30.13 23.40
N ILE A 389 18.06 29.66 23.55
CA ILE A 389 18.65 29.42 24.86
C ILE A 389 19.07 30.71 25.62
N ASN A 390 19.17 31.85 24.92
CA ASN A 390 19.44 33.13 25.54
C ASN A 390 18.15 33.88 25.96
N ASP A 391 16.97 33.37 25.63
CA ASP A 391 15.72 33.90 26.11
C ASP A 391 15.54 33.61 27.63
N PRO A 392 15.37 34.64 28.47
CA PRO A 392 15.22 34.46 29.92
C PRO A 392 14.00 33.65 30.33
N GLU A 393 12.89 33.77 29.59
CA GLU A 393 11.67 33.00 29.87
C GLU A 393 11.87 31.51 29.52
N TYR A 394 12.55 31.25 28.40
CA TYR A 394 12.87 29.89 28.00
C TYR A 394 13.84 29.23 28.98
N GLN A 395 14.89 29.94 29.42
CA GLN A 395 15.86 29.46 30.43
C GLN A 395 15.15 29.05 31.72
N LYS A 396 14.21 29.86 32.19
CA LYS A 396 13.47 29.59 33.41
C LYS A 396 12.52 28.38 33.25
N LYS A 397 11.93 28.23 32.10
CA LYS A 397 10.94 27.20 31.85
C LYS A 397 11.54 25.84 31.47
N TYR A 398 12.68 25.85 30.80
CA TYR A 398 13.32 24.64 30.24
C TYR A 398 14.83 24.60 30.52
N PRO A 399 15.26 24.58 31.78
CA PRO A 399 16.69 24.66 32.14
C PRO A 399 17.50 23.48 31.61
N LEU A 400 16.94 22.28 31.60
CA LEU A 400 17.63 21.08 31.09
C LEU A 400 17.89 21.14 29.57
N ASP A 401 16.96 21.70 28.79
CA ASP A 401 17.15 21.89 27.36
C ASP A 401 18.27 22.92 27.09
N VAL A 402 18.32 23.97 27.90
CA VAL A 402 19.37 24.98 27.81
C VAL A 402 20.74 24.37 28.06
N ASP A 403 20.90 23.58 29.12
CA ASP A 403 22.14 22.91 29.45
C ASP A 403 22.56 21.89 28.40
N PHE A 404 21.57 21.16 27.85
CA PHE A 404 21.79 20.20 26.76
C PHE A 404 22.32 20.91 25.51
N VAL A 405 21.69 22.00 25.06
CA VAL A 405 22.13 22.74 23.86
C VAL A 405 23.49 23.41 24.10
N LYS A 406 23.78 23.88 25.31
CA LYS A 406 25.10 24.42 25.68
C LYS A 406 26.21 23.37 25.65
N SER A 407 25.88 22.09 25.76
CA SER A 407 26.85 20.99 25.65
C SER A 407 27.31 20.73 24.19
N PHE A 408 26.67 21.33 23.22
CA PHE A 408 27.05 21.15 21.81
C PHE A 408 28.30 21.95 21.46
N ASN A 409 29.19 21.33 20.71
CA ASN A 409 30.35 21.98 20.16
C ASN A 409 30.02 22.59 18.76
N PHE A 410 29.90 23.93 18.74
CA PHE A 410 29.61 24.65 17.48
C PHE A 410 30.93 25.11 16.85
N VAL A 411 31.29 24.45 15.74
CA VAL A 411 32.45 24.84 14.93
C VAL A 411 31.95 25.56 13.67
N THR A 412 32.57 26.67 13.33
CA THR A 412 32.30 27.40 12.10
C THR A 412 33.49 27.23 11.18
N LEU A 413 33.30 26.57 10.06
CA LEU A 413 34.31 26.43 9.01
C LEU A 413 34.36 27.71 8.17
N ASP A 414 34.93 28.77 8.70
CA ASP A 414 35.13 30.05 7.99
C ASP A 414 36.62 30.17 7.66
N VAL A 415 36.96 30.28 6.39
CA VAL A 415 38.33 30.43 5.90
C VAL A 415 39.02 31.67 6.50
N ARG A 416 38.24 32.65 6.97
CA ARG A 416 38.73 33.88 7.61
C ARG A 416 39.06 33.69 9.10
N ASP A 417 38.59 32.62 9.72
CA ASP A 417 38.86 32.34 11.14
C ASP A 417 40.04 31.38 11.25
N THR A 418 41.20 31.94 11.59
CA THR A 418 42.46 31.18 11.73
C THR A 418 42.42 30.08 12.78
N LYS A 419 41.46 30.15 13.75
CA LYS A 419 41.27 29.10 14.76
C LYS A 419 40.76 27.77 14.18
N ASN A 420 40.16 27.82 13.05
CA ASN A 420 39.58 26.65 12.37
C ASN A 420 40.44 26.17 11.20
N HIS A 421 41.60 26.77 10.96
CA HIS A 421 42.52 26.29 9.92
C HIS A 421 43.01 24.88 10.28
N GLY A 422 42.92 23.96 9.33
CA GLY A 422 43.34 22.58 9.52
C GLY A 422 42.33 21.65 10.20
N VAL A 423 41.15 22.16 10.63
CA VAL A 423 40.10 21.30 11.27
C VAL A 423 39.60 20.18 10.34
N LEU A 424 39.66 20.38 9.05
CA LEU A 424 39.32 19.38 8.03
C LEU A 424 40.53 18.89 7.22
N ASP A 425 41.74 19.09 7.75
CA ASP A 425 42.93 18.59 7.09
C ASP A 425 42.94 17.04 7.13
N PRO A 426 42.91 16.38 5.98
CA PRO A 426 42.94 14.92 5.92
C PRO A 426 44.17 14.31 6.61
N ILE A 427 45.30 15.02 6.61
CA ILE A 427 46.53 14.56 7.23
C ILE A 427 46.40 14.50 8.77
N VAL A 428 45.55 15.35 9.35
CA VAL A 428 45.31 15.40 10.81
C VAL A 428 44.18 14.41 11.22
N LEU A 429 43.26 14.13 10.31
CA LEU A 429 42.03 13.38 10.62
C LEU A 429 42.13 11.86 10.36
N PHE A 430 42.94 11.46 9.37
CA PHE A 430 42.97 10.09 8.90
C PHE A 430 44.37 9.45 9.10
N ASP A 431 44.42 8.14 8.96
CA ASP A 431 45.69 7.43 8.82
C ASP A 431 46.37 7.77 7.48
N GLU A 432 47.66 7.41 7.35
CA GLU A 432 48.49 7.80 6.21
C GLU A 432 47.86 7.41 4.86
N THR A 433 47.25 6.22 4.76
CA THR A 433 46.70 5.70 3.55
C THR A 433 45.40 6.45 3.17
N GLU A 434 44.53 6.65 4.14
CA GLU A 434 43.25 7.37 3.95
C GLU A 434 43.50 8.87 3.76
N ALA A 435 44.47 9.45 4.43
CA ALA A 435 44.88 10.84 4.27
C ALA A 435 45.33 11.14 2.83
N ILE A 436 46.21 10.28 2.27
CA ILE A 436 46.70 10.41 0.93
C ILE A 436 45.54 10.30 -0.08
N ALA A 437 44.70 9.27 0.04
CA ALA A 437 43.57 9.04 -0.87
C ALA A 437 42.57 10.23 -0.82
N THR A 438 42.25 10.72 0.37
CA THR A 438 41.32 11.85 0.56
C THR A 438 41.90 13.15 0.04
N THR A 439 43.17 13.43 0.32
CA THR A 439 43.87 14.63 -0.19
C THR A 439 43.91 14.64 -1.71
N LYS A 440 44.22 13.50 -2.34
CA LYS A 440 44.19 13.35 -3.81
C LYS A 440 42.79 13.62 -4.37
N ALA A 441 41.77 13.07 -3.76
CA ALA A 441 40.37 13.29 -4.18
C ALA A 441 39.98 14.77 -4.03
N MET A 442 40.35 15.43 -2.94
CA MET A 442 40.10 16.85 -2.73
C MET A 442 40.80 17.73 -3.77
N LEU A 443 42.08 17.49 -4.01
CA LEU A 443 42.84 18.23 -5.03
C LEU A 443 42.28 18.01 -6.43
N THR A 444 41.87 16.78 -6.76
CA THR A 444 41.24 16.46 -8.03
C THR A 444 39.90 17.21 -8.21
N ASN A 445 39.11 17.33 -7.17
CA ASN A 445 37.83 18.06 -7.21
C ASN A 445 37.97 19.59 -7.28
N ILE A 446 39.05 20.12 -6.73
CA ILE A 446 39.34 21.57 -6.78
C ILE A 446 39.88 21.98 -8.15
N TYR A 447 40.57 21.08 -8.81
CA TYR A 447 41.15 21.33 -10.13
C TYR A 447 40.18 21.00 -11.25
N GLU A 448 39.67 22.01 -11.89
CA GLU A 448 38.67 21.87 -13.01
C GLU A 448 39.28 21.35 -14.31
N GLY A 449 40.58 21.13 -14.39
CA GLY A 449 41.30 20.63 -15.56
C GLY A 449 41.61 19.12 -15.53
N THR A 450 42.03 18.61 -16.65
CA THR A 450 42.54 17.22 -16.76
C THR A 450 43.98 17.12 -16.28
N TRP A 451 44.22 16.34 -15.23
CA TRP A 451 45.58 16.02 -14.78
C TRP A 451 46.32 15.17 -15.80
N ASN A 452 47.52 15.61 -16.17
CA ASN A 452 48.41 14.77 -16.98
C ASN A 452 49.06 13.64 -16.13
N LEU A 453 49.64 12.63 -16.78
CA LEU A 453 50.17 11.46 -16.09
C LEU A 453 51.25 11.82 -15.04
N LYS A 454 52.05 12.83 -15.34
CA LYS A 454 53.14 13.31 -14.47
C LYS A 454 52.56 14.02 -13.21
N GLN A 455 51.53 14.82 -13.36
CA GLN A 455 50.87 15.46 -12.27
C GLN A 455 50.14 14.46 -11.35
N LYS A 456 49.59 13.37 -11.90
CA LYS A 456 48.96 12.29 -11.11
C LYS A 456 49.95 11.48 -10.27
N THR A 457 51.22 11.44 -10.66
CA THR A 457 52.28 10.70 -9.94
C THR A 457 52.99 11.56 -8.92
N GLU A 458 52.92 12.90 -9.02
CA GLU A 458 53.56 13.84 -8.09
C GLU A 458 52.63 14.27 -6.92
N ILE A 459 51.31 13.93 -6.98
CA ILE A 459 50.33 14.07 -5.92
C ILE A 459 50.18 12.73 -5.18
#